data_40e1e0da4e64094d3252bbec5ef6bb5b
#
_entry.id   40e1e0da4e64094d3252bbec5ef6bb5b
#
_cell.length_a   1.000
_cell.length_b   1.000
_cell.length_c   1.000
_cell.angle_alpha   90.00
_cell.angle_beta   90.00
_cell.angle_gamma   90.00
#
_symmetry.space_group_name_H-M   'P 1'
#
loop_
_entity.id
_entity.type
_entity.pdbx_description
1 polymer ?
#
loop_
_entity_poly.entity_id
_entity_poly.type
_entity_poly.pdbx_seq_one_letter_code
_entity_poly.pdbx_strand_id
1 'polypeptide(L)'
;GIAMYRGQDKAPRVRVIYSRPQKKGRDVFAKKDGLEKYGDVWRTGANESTEIKFYKDMMVGDTKVPAGTYTLFTIPNEDEWTVILNKDLDTWGAYGYKEERDLVRFTTPSHKTAAPIESFSISFQPTESGSDMFLGWDDTYIQIPIEEVEM
;
A
#
# COMPACT_ATOMS: atom_id res chain seq x y z
N GLY A 1 3.70 10.14 -7.20
CA GLY A 1 2.80 9.37 -8.06
C GLY A 1 1.37 9.37 -7.57
N ILE A 2 0.49 9.16 -8.50
CA ILE A 2 -0.94 9.01 -8.20
C ILE A 2 -1.41 7.74 -8.91
N ALA A 3 -2.01 6.83 -8.14
CA ALA A 3 -2.67 5.65 -8.68
C ALA A 3 -4.16 5.77 -8.40
N MET A 4 -5.00 5.35 -9.37
CA MET A 4 -6.44 5.50 -9.21
C MET A 4 -7.17 4.27 -9.75
N TYR A 5 -8.15 3.80 -8.98
CA TYR A 5 -9.12 2.81 -9.42
C TYR A 5 -10.46 3.49 -9.64
N ARG A 6 -11.02 3.31 -10.83
CA ARG A 6 -12.35 3.80 -11.18
C ARG A 6 -13.28 2.61 -11.36
N GLY A 7 -14.54 2.76 -10.93
CA GLY A 7 -15.54 1.73 -11.14
C GLY A 7 -15.99 1.64 -12.59
N GLN A 8 -16.93 0.73 -12.87
CA GLN A 8 -17.48 0.55 -14.22
C GLN A 8 -18.19 1.81 -14.73
N ASP A 9 -18.74 2.60 -13.83
CA ASP A 9 -19.36 3.89 -14.14
C ASP A 9 -18.33 5.01 -14.36
N LYS A 10 -17.04 4.68 -14.30
CA LYS A 10 -15.88 5.59 -14.43
C LYS A 10 -15.73 6.57 -13.28
N ALA A 11 -16.57 6.49 -12.25
CA ALA A 11 -16.39 7.31 -11.06
C ALA A 11 -15.23 6.76 -10.20
N PRO A 12 -14.46 7.64 -9.55
CA PRO A 12 -13.33 7.17 -8.73
C PRO A 12 -13.81 6.37 -7.53
N ARG A 13 -13.10 5.29 -7.23
CA ARG A 13 -13.34 4.45 -6.06
C ARG A 13 -12.21 4.59 -5.05
N VAL A 14 -10.97 4.56 -5.52
CA VAL A 14 -9.77 4.63 -4.67
C VAL A 14 -8.72 5.49 -5.35
N ARG A 15 -8.09 6.37 -4.59
CA ARG A 15 -6.95 7.16 -5.07
C ARG A 15 -5.81 7.05 -4.06
N VAL A 16 -4.61 6.75 -4.55
CA VAL A 16 -3.42 6.68 -3.73
C VAL A 16 -2.45 7.76 -4.19
N ILE A 17 -1.99 8.57 -3.27
CA ILE A 17 -0.94 9.58 -3.52
C ILE A 17 0.30 9.13 -2.77
N TYR A 18 1.39 8.95 -3.48
CA TYR A 18 2.60 8.37 -2.90
C TYR A 18 3.86 8.91 -3.56
N SER A 19 4.96 8.86 -2.81
CA SER A 19 6.28 9.19 -3.35
C SER A 19 6.87 7.96 -4.01
N ARG A 20 7.67 8.17 -5.06
CA ARG A 20 8.29 7.08 -5.82
C ARG A 20 9.81 7.09 -5.66
N PRO A 21 10.31 6.57 -4.53
CA PRO A 21 11.76 6.46 -4.36
C PRO A 21 12.34 5.48 -5.36
N GLN A 22 13.61 5.71 -5.73
CA GLN A 22 14.34 4.87 -6.67
C GLN A 22 15.37 4.04 -5.92
N LYS A 23 15.62 2.82 -6.40
CA LYS A 23 16.60 1.95 -5.74
C LYS A 23 18.04 2.41 -5.98
N LYS A 24 18.36 2.93 -7.14
CA LYS A 24 19.71 3.44 -7.49
C LYS A 24 20.81 2.44 -7.17
N GLY A 25 20.64 1.20 -7.58
CA GLY A 25 21.60 0.14 -7.36
C GLY A 25 21.68 -0.41 -5.94
N ARG A 26 20.80 0.05 -5.03
CA ARG A 26 20.80 -0.40 -3.63
C ARG A 26 19.85 -1.56 -3.43
N ASP A 27 20.10 -2.37 -2.39
CA ASP A 27 19.14 -3.36 -1.94
C ASP A 27 18.06 -2.64 -1.14
N VAL A 28 16.78 -2.88 -1.47
CA VAL A 28 15.69 -2.16 -0.82
C VAL A 28 15.21 -2.90 0.43
N PHE A 29 14.85 -4.15 0.27
CA PHE A 29 14.28 -4.92 1.39
C PHE A 29 15.29 -5.95 1.89
N ALA A 30 15.70 -5.85 3.13
CA ALA A 30 16.63 -6.80 3.73
C ALA A 30 16.56 -6.75 5.26
N LYS A 31 17.20 -7.74 5.91
CA LYS A 31 17.20 -7.83 7.36
C LYS A 31 18.05 -6.74 8.02
N LYS A 32 19.17 -6.34 7.40
CA LYS A 32 20.13 -5.41 7.99
C LYS A 32 20.42 -4.19 7.14
N ASP A 33 20.85 -4.39 5.91
CA ASP A 33 21.45 -3.33 5.08
C ASP A 33 20.53 -2.80 3.99
N GLY A 34 19.26 -3.17 3.99
CA GLY A 34 18.29 -2.67 3.03
C GLY A 34 17.84 -1.25 3.37
N LEU A 35 17.32 -0.55 2.37
CA LEU A 35 16.72 0.76 2.58
C LEU A 35 15.53 0.67 3.53
N GLU A 36 14.74 -0.39 3.42
CA GLU A 36 13.62 -0.68 4.29
C GLU A 36 13.85 -2.02 4.96
N LYS A 37 14.05 -2.00 6.27
CA LYS A 37 14.37 -3.20 7.04
C LYS A 37 13.13 -4.07 7.25
N TYR A 38 13.30 -5.37 7.14
CA TYR A 38 12.25 -6.32 7.48
C TYR A 38 11.83 -6.15 8.94
N GLY A 39 10.53 -6.15 9.17
CA GLY A 39 9.95 -6.04 10.51
C GLY A 39 9.69 -4.62 10.98
N ASP A 40 10.21 -3.61 10.29
CA ASP A 40 9.99 -2.20 10.65
C ASP A 40 8.80 -1.63 9.89
N VAL A 41 8.07 -0.73 10.53
CA VAL A 41 6.98 -0.01 9.88
C VAL A 41 7.56 0.94 8.83
N TRP A 42 7.07 0.82 7.61
CA TRP A 42 7.47 1.65 6.47
C TRP A 42 6.29 2.53 6.04
N ARG A 43 6.58 3.79 5.79
CA ARG A 43 5.59 4.75 5.30
C ARG A 43 5.10 4.47 3.88
N THR A 44 5.58 3.38 3.27
CA THR A 44 5.16 2.90 1.95
C THR A 44 5.42 3.95 0.85
N GLY A 45 6.63 4.49 0.89
CA GLY A 45 7.09 5.54 -0.02
C GLY A 45 8.34 6.20 0.56
N ALA A 46 8.47 7.50 0.34
CA ALA A 46 9.57 8.30 0.86
C ALA A 46 9.06 9.69 1.24
N ASN A 47 9.74 10.35 2.17
CA ASN A 47 9.37 11.68 2.68
C ASN A 47 7.99 11.68 3.33
N GLU A 48 6.96 12.18 2.64
CA GLU A 48 5.60 12.17 3.18
C GLU A 48 5.02 10.75 3.14
N SER A 49 4.16 10.45 4.10
CA SER A 49 3.46 9.17 4.15
C SER A 49 2.48 9.04 2.98
N THR A 50 2.30 7.81 2.51
CA THR A 50 1.36 7.51 1.44
C THR A 50 -0.07 7.65 1.94
N GLU A 51 -0.90 8.40 1.20
CA GLU A 51 -2.32 8.56 1.51
C GLU A 51 -3.17 7.76 0.54
N ILE A 52 -4.19 7.10 1.08
CA ILE A 52 -5.17 6.36 0.29
C ILE A 52 -6.56 6.88 0.62
N LYS A 53 -7.30 7.28 -0.42
CA LYS A 53 -8.66 7.80 -0.28
C LYS A 53 -9.66 6.85 -0.89
N PHE A 54 -10.66 6.47 -0.10
CA PHE A 54 -11.79 5.69 -0.55
C PHE A 54 -12.97 6.63 -0.74
N TYR A 55 -13.52 6.67 -1.96
CA TYR A 55 -14.64 7.57 -2.29
C TYR A 55 -15.96 7.00 -1.84
N LYS A 56 -16.00 5.71 -1.54
CA LYS A 56 -17.17 5.04 -0.96
C LYS A 56 -16.65 3.88 -0.10
N ASP A 57 -17.54 3.24 0.65
CA ASP A 57 -17.16 2.08 1.46
C ASP A 57 -16.66 0.96 0.55
N MET A 58 -15.53 0.35 0.90
CA MET A 58 -14.93 -0.72 0.11
C MET A 58 -14.48 -1.85 1.03
N MET A 59 -14.38 -3.07 0.48
CA MET A 59 -13.73 -4.17 1.17
C MET A 59 -12.25 -4.16 0.81
N VAL A 60 -11.39 -4.15 1.81
CA VAL A 60 -9.93 -4.25 1.64
C VAL A 60 -9.51 -5.53 2.34
N GLY A 61 -9.07 -6.53 1.54
CA GLY A 61 -8.96 -7.88 2.07
C GLY A 61 -10.33 -8.32 2.59
N ASP A 62 -10.40 -8.72 3.84
CA ASP A 62 -11.64 -9.18 4.47
C ASP A 62 -12.31 -8.11 5.34
N THR A 63 -11.83 -6.88 5.30
CA THR A 63 -12.29 -5.82 6.19
C THR A 63 -13.02 -4.72 5.41
N LYS A 64 -14.19 -4.35 5.88
CA LYS A 64 -14.94 -3.21 5.33
C LYS A 64 -14.29 -1.91 5.81
N VAL A 65 -13.93 -1.05 4.86
CA VAL A 65 -13.30 0.24 5.12
C VAL A 65 -14.28 1.34 4.73
N PRO A 66 -14.69 2.20 5.66
CA PRO A 66 -15.58 3.31 5.34
C PRO A 66 -14.93 4.30 4.39
N ALA A 67 -15.73 4.98 3.59
CA ALA A 67 -15.27 6.10 2.77
C ALA A 67 -14.47 7.08 3.63
N GLY A 68 -13.38 7.60 3.10
CA GLY A 68 -12.50 8.51 3.83
C GLY A 68 -11.06 8.38 3.37
N THR A 69 -10.19 9.16 3.99
CA THR A 69 -8.76 9.17 3.69
C THR A 69 -7.99 8.58 4.86
N TYR A 70 -7.02 7.73 4.53
CA TYR A 70 -6.19 7.02 5.51
C TYR A 70 -4.74 7.11 5.08
N THR A 71 -3.84 6.87 6.03
CA THR A 71 -2.42 6.71 5.74
C THR A 71 -2.13 5.22 5.59
N LEU A 72 -1.39 4.88 4.53
CA LEU A 72 -0.99 3.50 4.27
C LEU A 72 0.40 3.26 4.83
N PHE A 73 0.50 2.33 5.75
CA PHE A 73 1.77 1.82 6.26
C PHE A 73 1.89 0.34 5.89
N THR A 74 3.11 -0.14 5.77
CA THR A 74 3.38 -1.56 5.60
C THR A 74 4.54 -1.97 6.50
N ILE A 75 4.58 -3.25 6.83
CA ILE A 75 5.73 -3.85 7.51
C ILE A 75 6.25 -4.94 6.59
N PRO A 76 7.30 -4.64 5.80
CA PRO A 76 7.86 -5.64 4.90
C PRO A 76 8.56 -6.76 5.65
N ASN A 77 8.39 -7.99 5.19
CA ASN A 77 9.14 -9.16 5.63
C ASN A 77 9.45 -10.02 4.40
N GLU A 78 10.28 -11.04 4.59
CA GLU A 78 10.74 -11.85 3.47
C GLU A 78 9.60 -12.58 2.77
N ASP A 79 8.70 -13.20 3.53
CA ASP A 79 7.64 -14.07 3.00
C ASP A 79 6.28 -13.39 2.92
N GLU A 80 6.04 -12.41 3.78
CA GLU A 80 4.76 -11.70 3.82
C GLU A 80 4.95 -10.29 4.35
N TRP A 81 4.01 -9.41 3.98
CA TRP A 81 3.99 -8.04 4.48
C TRP A 81 2.73 -7.82 5.30
N THR A 82 2.84 -6.99 6.33
CA THR A 82 1.67 -6.48 7.04
C THR A 82 1.21 -5.21 6.35
N VAL A 83 -0.08 -5.12 6.07
CA VAL A 83 -0.70 -3.94 5.45
C VAL A 83 -1.55 -3.25 6.50
N ILE A 84 -1.38 -1.94 6.61
CA ILE A 84 -2.02 -1.13 7.66
C ILE A 84 -2.68 0.10 7.05
N LEU A 85 -3.95 0.32 7.36
CA LEU A 85 -4.62 1.59 7.10
C LEU A 85 -4.81 2.29 8.44
N ASN A 86 -4.22 3.47 8.57
CA ASN A 86 -4.18 4.23 9.80
C ASN A 86 -4.99 5.51 9.67
N LYS A 87 -5.68 5.89 10.73
CA LYS A 87 -6.57 7.06 10.72
C LYS A 87 -5.85 8.40 10.78
N ASP A 88 -4.59 8.41 11.21
CA ASP A 88 -3.81 9.64 11.25
C ASP A 88 -3.38 10.06 9.86
N LEU A 89 -3.47 11.36 9.58
CA LEU A 89 -3.06 11.94 8.31
C LEU A 89 -1.88 12.88 8.53
N ASP A 90 -1.24 13.26 7.41
CA ASP A 90 -0.15 14.24 7.41
C ASP A 90 1.02 13.86 8.30
N THR A 91 1.25 12.56 8.50
CA THR A 91 2.39 12.09 9.27
C THR A 91 3.66 12.19 8.42
N TRP A 92 4.77 12.54 9.06
CA TRP A 92 6.06 12.59 8.39
C TRP A 92 6.83 11.30 8.68
N GLY A 93 6.85 10.41 7.69
CA GLY A 93 7.48 9.11 7.83
C GLY A 93 6.80 8.25 8.88
N ALA A 94 7.48 7.20 9.32
CA ALA A 94 6.93 6.28 10.31
C ALA A 94 7.07 6.75 11.75
N TYR A 95 7.70 7.91 11.99
CA TYR A 95 7.88 8.46 13.34
C TYR A 95 6.57 8.69 14.06
N GLY A 96 5.57 9.15 13.34
CA GLY A 96 4.26 9.45 13.91
C GLY A 96 3.32 8.28 13.95
N TYR A 97 3.77 7.08 13.55
CA TYR A 97 2.90 5.93 13.51
C TYR A 97 2.44 5.52 14.91
N LYS A 98 1.13 5.39 15.08
CA LYS A 98 0.51 4.95 16.33
C LYS A 98 -0.43 3.79 16.04
N GLU A 99 -0.10 2.62 16.57
CA GLU A 99 -0.87 1.41 16.31
C GLU A 99 -2.32 1.54 16.78
N GLU A 100 -2.59 2.28 17.84
CA GLU A 100 -3.95 2.52 18.34
C GLU A 100 -4.83 3.29 17.34
N ARG A 101 -4.23 3.89 16.32
CA ARG A 101 -4.98 4.57 15.25
C ARG A 101 -5.19 3.69 14.02
N ASP A 102 -4.78 2.43 14.07
CA ASP A 102 -5.00 1.49 12.96
C ASP A 102 -6.49 1.16 12.82
N LEU A 103 -7.01 1.29 11.60
CA LEU A 103 -8.35 0.83 11.27
C LEU A 103 -8.30 -0.60 10.72
N VAL A 104 -7.28 -0.87 9.90
CA VAL A 104 -7.11 -2.16 9.23
C VAL A 104 -5.68 -2.62 9.42
N ARG A 105 -5.51 -3.91 9.72
CA ARG A 105 -4.20 -4.55 9.79
C ARG A 105 -4.36 -6.01 9.38
N PHE A 106 -3.67 -6.39 8.32
CA PHE A 106 -3.66 -7.79 7.86
C PHE A 106 -2.34 -8.10 7.16
N THR A 107 -2.06 -9.38 6.97
CA THR A 107 -0.86 -9.80 6.24
C THR A 107 -1.24 -10.29 4.84
N THR A 108 -0.30 -10.14 3.91
CA THR A 108 -0.44 -10.64 2.54
C THR A 108 0.91 -11.20 2.09
N PRO A 109 0.92 -12.30 1.31
CA PRO A 109 2.17 -12.86 0.83
C PRO A 109 2.96 -11.89 -0.04
N SER A 110 4.28 -11.92 0.07
CA SER A 110 5.17 -11.21 -0.85
C SER A 110 5.57 -12.14 -1.98
N HIS A 111 5.82 -11.54 -3.14
CA HIS A 111 6.20 -12.27 -4.34
C HIS A 111 7.44 -11.65 -4.94
N LYS A 112 8.22 -12.46 -5.65
CA LYS A 112 9.40 -11.96 -6.36
C LYS A 112 9.01 -11.57 -7.79
N THR A 113 9.59 -10.48 -8.27
CA THR A 113 9.37 -10.01 -9.64
C THR A 113 10.36 -10.69 -10.59
N ALA A 114 9.98 -10.77 -11.88
CA ALA A 114 10.88 -11.32 -12.91
C ALA A 114 12.07 -10.40 -13.16
N ALA A 115 11.89 -9.09 -12.98
CA ALA A 115 12.94 -8.09 -13.15
C ALA A 115 12.81 -7.03 -12.06
N PRO A 116 13.90 -6.39 -11.63
CA PRO A 116 13.84 -5.37 -10.60
C PRO A 116 13.00 -4.16 -11.01
N ILE A 117 12.23 -3.63 -10.07
CA ILE A 117 11.44 -2.42 -10.25
C ILE A 117 12.24 -1.25 -9.68
N GLU A 118 12.70 -0.36 -10.53
CA GLU A 118 13.59 0.74 -10.13
C GLU A 118 12.91 1.75 -9.21
N SER A 119 11.68 2.16 -9.55
CA SER A 119 10.94 3.14 -8.76
C SER A 119 9.78 2.46 -8.05
N PHE A 120 9.59 2.76 -6.77
CA PHE A 120 8.44 2.26 -6.03
C PHE A 120 7.15 2.60 -6.79
N SER A 121 6.32 1.60 -7.02
CA SER A 121 5.14 1.74 -7.87
C SER A 121 3.91 1.15 -7.22
N ILE A 122 2.80 1.87 -7.31
CA ILE A 122 1.48 1.40 -6.91
C ILE A 122 0.60 1.45 -8.16
N SER A 123 -0.09 0.35 -8.44
CA SER A 123 -0.98 0.26 -9.60
C SER A 123 -2.21 -0.56 -9.26
N PHE A 124 -3.25 -0.39 -10.07
CA PHE A 124 -4.50 -1.13 -9.92
C PHE A 124 -4.75 -1.96 -11.17
N GLN A 125 -5.25 -3.17 -10.97
CA GLN A 125 -5.67 -4.03 -12.06
C GLN A 125 -7.11 -4.47 -11.83
N PRO A 126 -8.04 -4.15 -12.74
CA PRO A 126 -9.45 -4.47 -12.55
C PRO A 126 -9.71 -5.96 -12.38
N THR A 127 -10.68 -6.28 -11.52
CA THR A 127 -11.21 -7.63 -11.35
C THR A 127 -12.72 -7.58 -11.52
N GLU A 128 -13.39 -8.73 -11.44
CA GLU A 128 -14.85 -8.77 -11.58
C GLU A 128 -15.57 -7.92 -10.54
N SER A 129 -15.11 -7.94 -9.29
CA SER A 129 -15.79 -7.29 -8.17
C SER A 129 -15.10 -6.03 -7.66
N GLY A 130 -13.98 -5.64 -8.26
CA GLY A 130 -13.24 -4.49 -7.79
C GLY A 130 -11.93 -4.31 -8.53
N SER A 131 -10.85 -4.24 -7.80
CA SER A 131 -9.50 -4.11 -8.36
C SER A 131 -8.48 -4.67 -7.38
N ASP A 132 -7.41 -5.25 -7.92
CA ASP A 132 -6.25 -5.59 -7.12
C ASP A 132 -5.29 -4.42 -7.11
N MET A 133 -4.84 -4.02 -5.93
CA MET A 133 -3.82 -3.00 -5.78
C MET A 133 -2.46 -3.68 -5.64
N PHE A 134 -1.53 -3.32 -6.52
CA PHE A 134 -0.17 -3.85 -6.50
C PHE A 134 0.78 -2.79 -5.97
N LEU A 135 1.62 -3.16 -5.02
CA LEU A 135 2.73 -2.35 -4.54
C LEU A 135 4.01 -3.11 -4.87
N GLY A 136 4.92 -2.48 -5.62
CA GLY A 136 6.14 -3.14 -6.04
C GLY A 136 7.36 -2.22 -6.01
N TRP A 137 8.49 -2.78 -5.61
CA TRP A 137 9.76 -2.09 -5.62
C TRP A 137 10.89 -3.14 -5.55
N ASP A 138 12.00 -2.85 -6.26
CA ASP A 138 13.11 -3.79 -6.37
C ASP A 138 12.61 -5.14 -6.88
N ASP A 139 12.88 -6.21 -6.20
CA ASP A 139 12.51 -7.56 -6.62
C ASP A 139 11.22 -8.08 -5.97
N THR A 140 10.46 -7.23 -5.31
CA THR A 140 9.35 -7.66 -4.45
C THR A 140 8.06 -6.92 -4.79
N TYR A 141 6.94 -7.63 -4.79
CA TYR A 141 5.62 -6.99 -4.86
C TYR A 141 4.64 -7.69 -3.94
N ILE A 142 3.59 -6.95 -3.56
CA ILE A 142 2.42 -7.49 -2.87
C ILE A 142 1.17 -7.11 -3.63
N GLN A 143 0.10 -7.87 -3.39
CA GLN A 143 -1.19 -7.70 -4.04
C GLN A 143 -2.27 -7.61 -2.98
N ILE A 144 -3.07 -6.55 -3.03
CA ILE A 144 -4.12 -6.29 -2.05
C ILE A 144 -5.46 -6.25 -2.79
N PRO A 145 -6.37 -7.22 -2.53
CA PRO A 145 -7.68 -7.18 -3.17
C PRO A 145 -8.55 -6.07 -2.56
N ILE A 146 -9.16 -5.27 -3.43
CA ILE A 146 -10.10 -4.22 -3.04
C ILE A 146 -11.39 -4.49 -3.81
N GLU A 147 -12.49 -4.67 -3.09
CA GLU A 147 -13.77 -5.00 -3.70
C GLU A 147 -14.83 -3.96 -3.34
N GLU A 148 -15.76 -3.77 -4.26
CA GLU A 148 -16.90 -2.88 -3.99
C GLU A 148 -17.87 -3.58 -3.05
N VAL A 149 -18.39 -2.79 -2.11
CA VAL A 149 -19.38 -3.30 -1.16
C VAL A 149 -20.73 -3.39 -1.89
N GLU A 150 -21.33 -4.58 -1.87
CA GLU A 150 -22.67 -4.76 -2.42
C GLU A 150 -23.70 -4.18 -1.44
N MET A 151 -24.70 -3.52 -2.02
CA MET A 151 -25.81 -3.00 -1.22
C MET A 151 -27.05 -3.83 -1.45
#